data_cf624be0eb95e58431bc0e8165bd5a33
#
_entry.id   cf624be0eb95e58431bc0e8165bd5a33
#
_cell.length_a   1.000
_cell.length_b   1.000
_cell.length_c   1.000
_cell.angle_alpha   90.00
_cell.angle_beta   90.00
_cell.angle_gamma   90.00
#
_symmetry.space_group_name_H-M   'P 1'
#
loop_
_entity.id
_entity.type
_entity.pdbx_description
1 polymer ?
#
loop_
_entity_poly.entity_id
_entity_poly.type
_entity_poly.pdbx_seq_one_letter_code
_entity_poly.pdbx_strand_id
1 'polypeptide(L)'
;NMKQKSCKDCGETYTPTAHAQPRCFKCKQIKFNEQQAKYCNNQNKTLITRTKKPQKPLKPKIDVEQARINKIVRERDADKPCISCGKKMEEWELNAGHFHSRNQCPKLRYDLDNIHGQCSGCNSKMTEDPKIPANYRKNLLERIGAERVARIDLERRNAGRILPIN
;
A
#
# COMPACT_ATOMS: atom_id res chain seq x y z
N ASN A 1 46.53 44.55 36.14
CA ASN A 1 46.09 43.45 36.99
C ASN A 1 44.57 43.44 37.09
N MET A 2 43.92 42.37 36.57
CA MET A 2 42.45 42.22 36.69
C MET A 2 42.10 41.85 38.12
N LYS A 3 41.08 42.57 38.68
CA LYS A 3 40.58 42.29 40.03
C LYS A 3 39.92 40.93 40.10
N GLN A 4 40.12 40.16 41.18
CA GLN A 4 39.40 38.92 41.43
C GLN A 4 37.88 39.14 41.45
N LYS A 5 37.10 38.21 40.89
CA LYS A 5 35.64 38.23 40.87
C LYS A 5 35.09 36.95 41.49
N SER A 6 33.89 37.01 42.02
CA SER A 6 33.14 35.85 42.47
C SER A 6 32.38 35.24 41.27
N CYS A 7 32.46 33.94 41.12
CA CYS A 7 31.75 33.20 40.04
C CYS A 7 30.25 33.24 40.28
N LYS A 8 29.48 33.61 39.25
CA LYS A 8 28.00 33.70 39.32
C LYS A 8 27.32 32.35 39.63
N ASP A 9 27.93 31.23 39.25
CA ASP A 9 27.32 29.92 39.38
C ASP A 9 27.78 29.12 40.61
N CYS A 10 29.07 29.17 41.00
CA CYS A 10 29.60 28.43 42.15
C CYS A 10 30.05 29.31 43.31
N GLY A 11 30.06 30.62 43.17
CA GLY A 11 30.50 31.56 44.24
C GLY A 11 31.99 31.65 44.44
N GLU A 12 32.82 30.75 43.91
CA GLU A 12 34.27 30.76 44.09
C GLU A 12 34.92 32.00 43.49
N THR A 13 35.95 32.54 44.18
CA THR A 13 36.73 33.65 43.65
C THR A 13 37.68 33.18 42.56
N TYR A 14 37.76 33.90 41.46
CA TYR A 14 38.64 33.60 40.33
C TYR A 14 39.21 34.87 39.70
N THR A 15 40.30 34.74 38.99
CA THR A 15 40.87 35.83 38.19
C THR A 15 40.29 35.73 36.76
N PRO A 16 39.49 36.71 36.30
CA PRO A 16 38.93 36.67 34.97
C PRO A 16 39.99 36.90 33.88
N THR A 17 39.86 36.22 32.74
CA THR A 17 40.73 36.42 31.56
C THR A 17 40.22 37.54 30.66
N ALA A 18 38.97 37.99 30.85
CA ALA A 18 38.34 39.09 30.11
C ALA A 18 37.43 39.92 31.03
N HIS A 19 37.28 41.23 30.77
CA HIS A 19 36.51 42.17 31.60
C HIS A 19 35.05 41.75 31.84
N ALA A 20 34.39 41.16 30.85
CA ALA A 20 32.99 40.76 30.91
C ALA A 20 32.76 39.28 31.30
N GLN A 21 33.76 38.60 31.89
CA GLN A 21 33.64 37.19 32.26
C GLN A 21 32.92 37.07 33.63
N PRO A 22 31.67 36.54 33.69
CA PRO A 22 30.90 36.41 34.93
C PRO A 22 31.08 35.06 35.64
N ARG A 23 31.81 34.11 35.03
CA ARG A 23 31.96 32.72 35.50
C ARG A 23 33.41 32.28 35.51
N CYS A 24 33.79 31.44 36.49
CA CYS A 24 35.10 30.78 36.50
C CYS A 24 35.21 29.80 35.30
N PHE A 25 36.43 29.37 34.96
CA PHE A 25 36.67 28.47 33.81
C PHE A 25 35.89 27.17 33.93
N LYS A 26 35.82 26.55 35.10
CA LYS A 26 35.11 25.31 35.39
C LYS A 26 33.61 25.43 35.08
N CYS A 27 32.93 26.45 35.58
CA CYS A 27 31.51 26.69 35.34
C CYS A 27 31.21 27.07 33.88
N LYS A 28 32.12 27.79 33.22
CA LYS A 28 32.02 28.07 31.78
C LYS A 28 32.08 26.79 30.96
N GLN A 29 32.97 25.86 31.31
CA GLN A 29 33.11 24.58 30.63
C GLN A 29 31.86 23.70 30.81
N ILE A 30 31.30 23.64 32.00
CA ILE A 30 30.06 22.89 32.29
C ILE A 30 28.93 23.41 31.43
N LYS A 31 28.71 24.73 31.40
CA LYS A 31 27.63 25.32 30.55
C LYS A 31 27.85 25.11 29.06
N PHE A 32 29.08 25.15 28.59
CA PHE A 32 29.40 24.84 27.21
C PHE A 32 29.04 23.38 26.87
N ASN A 33 29.40 22.44 27.73
CA ASN A 33 29.06 21.01 27.52
C ASN A 33 27.55 20.76 27.55
N GLU A 34 26.80 21.43 28.46
CA GLU A 34 25.33 21.37 28.49
C GLU A 34 24.68 21.90 27.19
N GLN A 35 25.20 22.99 26.64
CA GLN A 35 24.75 23.55 25.37
C GLN A 35 25.04 22.59 24.21
N GLN A 36 26.21 21.98 24.16
CA GLN A 36 26.57 20.97 23.17
C GLN A 36 25.65 19.76 23.24
N ALA A 37 25.36 19.25 24.44
CA ALA A 37 24.45 18.12 24.67
C ALA A 37 23.01 18.44 24.17
N LYS A 38 22.52 19.66 24.48
CA LYS A 38 21.21 20.13 23.99
C LYS A 38 21.15 20.23 22.45
N TYR A 39 22.24 20.73 21.85
CA TYR A 39 22.36 20.82 20.40
C TYR A 39 22.34 19.44 19.73
N CYS A 40 23.11 18.46 20.22
CA CYS A 40 23.14 17.09 19.76
C CYS A 40 21.78 16.40 19.91
N ASN A 41 21.09 16.59 21.04
CA ASN A 41 19.75 16.03 21.27
C ASN A 41 18.70 16.61 20.31
N ASN A 42 18.78 17.91 20.01
CA ASN A 42 17.89 18.53 19.01
C ASN A 42 18.15 18.02 17.59
N GLN A 43 19.42 17.84 17.22
CA GLN A 43 19.79 17.26 15.93
C GLN A 43 19.26 15.82 15.80
N ASN A 44 19.40 15.00 16.84
CA ASN A 44 18.89 13.64 16.87
C ASN A 44 17.35 13.59 16.79
N LYS A 45 16.64 14.50 17.49
CA LYS A 45 15.18 14.64 17.35
C LYS A 45 14.78 14.99 15.92
N THR A 46 15.49 15.89 15.27
CA THR A 46 15.22 16.32 13.89
C THR A 46 15.49 15.19 12.89
N LEU A 47 16.54 14.37 13.11
CA LEU A 47 16.83 13.18 12.31
C LEU A 47 15.72 12.11 12.46
N ILE A 48 15.30 11.83 13.70
CA ILE A 48 14.24 10.86 13.98
C ILE A 48 12.89 11.30 13.37
N THR A 49 12.58 12.59 13.40
CA THR A 49 11.34 13.11 12.78
C THR A 49 11.42 13.13 11.26
N ARG A 50 12.61 13.31 10.65
CA ARG A 50 12.79 13.19 9.19
C ARG A 50 12.63 11.77 8.68
N THR A 51 13.04 10.75 9.43
CA THR A 51 12.85 9.34 9.04
C THR A 51 11.41 8.85 9.22
N LYS A 52 10.58 9.57 9.99
CA LYS A 52 9.17 9.24 10.28
C LYS A 52 8.14 10.08 9.52
N LYS A 53 8.52 10.79 8.43
CA LYS A 53 7.46 11.24 7.52
C LYS A 53 6.75 9.98 7.02
N PRO A 54 5.43 9.82 7.28
CA PRO A 54 4.69 8.72 6.67
C PRO A 54 4.90 8.88 5.17
N GLN A 55 5.60 7.91 4.58
CA GLN A 55 5.64 7.84 3.12
C GLN A 55 4.19 7.76 2.69
N LYS A 56 3.72 8.74 1.89
CA LYS A 56 2.43 8.61 1.22
C LYS A 56 2.41 7.19 0.65
N PRO A 57 1.35 6.40 0.94
CA PRO A 57 1.28 5.07 0.38
C PRO A 57 1.57 5.19 -1.11
N LEU A 58 2.59 4.48 -1.57
CA LEU A 58 2.92 4.41 -2.99
C LEU A 58 1.60 4.10 -3.68
N LYS A 59 1.12 5.02 -4.54
CA LYS A 59 -0.06 4.73 -5.37
C LYS A 59 0.19 3.34 -5.96
N PRO A 60 -0.74 2.39 -5.80
CA PRO A 60 -0.53 1.05 -6.32
C PRO A 60 -0.10 1.21 -7.78
N LYS A 61 1.03 0.61 -8.16
CA LYS A 61 1.48 0.62 -9.56
C LYS A 61 0.28 0.17 -10.37
N ILE A 62 -0.21 1.01 -11.27
CA ILE A 62 -1.27 0.62 -12.19
C ILE A 62 -0.73 -0.62 -12.89
N ASP A 63 -1.39 -1.74 -12.66
CA ASP A 63 -1.06 -2.97 -13.35
C ASP A 63 -1.49 -2.79 -14.81
N VAL A 64 -0.52 -2.42 -15.64
CA VAL A 64 -0.73 -2.09 -17.06
C VAL A 64 -1.37 -3.26 -17.80
N GLU A 65 -0.96 -4.49 -17.46
CA GLU A 65 -1.52 -5.69 -18.09
C GLU A 65 -2.98 -5.91 -17.68
N GLN A 66 -3.31 -5.70 -16.40
CA GLN A 66 -4.69 -5.77 -15.94
C GLN A 66 -5.58 -4.72 -16.62
N ALA A 67 -5.07 -3.51 -16.79
CA ALA A 67 -5.81 -2.45 -17.49
C ALA A 67 -6.09 -2.82 -18.96
N ARG A 68 -5.12 -3.45 -19.61
CA ARG A 68 -5.22 -3.95 -20.99
C ARG A 68 -6.27 -5.06 -21.12
N ILE A 69 -6.20 -6.07 -20.24
CA ILE A 69 -7.18 -7.16 -20.20
C ILE A 69 -8.59 -6.64 -19.91
N ASN A 70 -8.72 -5.71 -18.95
CA ASN A 70 -10.02 -5.11 -18.65
C ASN A 70 -10.61 -4.36 -19.85
N LYS A 71 -9.78 -3.69 -20.65
CA LYS A 71 -10.22 -3.05 -21.89
C LYS A 71 -10.71 -4.08 -22.90
N ILE A 72 -9.92 -5.12 -23.17
CA ILE A 72 -10.27 -6.22 -24.09
C ILE A 72 -11.62 -6.85 -23.69
N VAL A 73 -11.83 -7.11 -22.40
CA VAL A 73 -13.07 -7.72 -21.90
C VAL A 73 -14.26 -6.79 -22.10
N ARG A 74 -14.13 -5.49 -21.83
CA ARG A 74 -15.23 -4.53 -22.07
C ARG A 74 -15.59 -4.44 -23.54
N GLU A 75 -14.62 -4.32 -24.43
CA GLU A 75 -14.82 -4.30 -25.88
C GLU A 75 -15.46 -5.61 -26.38
N ARG A 76 -15.00 -6.77 -25.94
CA ARG A 76 -15.55 -8.09 -26.33
C ARG A 76 -17.00 -8.27 -25.86
N ASP A 77 -17.35 -7.75 -24.69
CA ASP A 77 -18.64 -7.98 -24.05
C ASP A 77 -19.58 -6.74 -24.11
N ALA A 78 -19.25 -5.73 -24.93
CA ALA A 78 -20.00 -4.47 -25.04
C ALA A 78 -21.48 -4.66 -25.42
N ASP A 79 -21.77 -5.64 -26.26
CA ASP A 79 -23.09 -6.00 -26.72
C ASP A 79 -23.80 -7.04 -25.84
N LYS A 80 -23.12 -7.57 -24.82
CA LYS A 80 -23.61 -8.63 -23.95
C LYS A 80 -24.15 -8.12 -22.62
N PRO A 81 -25.19 -8.74 -22.08
CA PRO A 81 -25.68 -8.39 -20.76
C PRO A 81 -24.68 -8.80 -19.68
N CYS A 82 -24.83 -8.21 -18.48
CA CYS A 82 -24.09 -8.62 -17.29
C CYS A 82 -24.15 -10.14 -17.12
N ILE A 83 -22.99 -10.78 -17.00
CA ILE A 83 -22.92 -12.25 -16.92
C ILE A 83 -23.63 -12.83 -15.69
N SER A 84 -23.77 -12.07 -14.59
CA SER A 84 -24.41 -12.57 -13.36
C SER A 84 -25.91 -12.28 -13.29
N CYS A 85 -26.37 -11.09 -13.67
CA CYS A 85 -27.79 -10.72 -13.49
C CYS A 85 -28.55 -10.52 -14.79
N GLY A 86 -27.90 -10.59 -15.95
CA GLY A 86 -28.54 -10.44 -17.25
C GLY A 86 -28.95 -9.00 -17.58
N LYS A 87 -28.65 -8.00 -16.77
CA LYS A 87 -28.96 -6.58 -17.05
C LYS A 87 -28.18 -6.14 -18.29
N LYS A 88 -28.86 -5.52 -19.25
CA LYS A 88 -28.23 -4.81 -20.37
C LYS A 88 -27.48 -3.60 -19.85
N MET A 89 -26.32 -3.33 -20.42
CA MET A 89 -25.42 -2.28 -19.96
C MET A 89 -24.68 -1.67 -21.14
N GLU A 90 -24.35 -0.40 -20.98
CA GLU A 90 -23.43 0.26 -21.90
C GLU A 90 -21.99 -0.19 -21.64
N GLU A 91 -21.12 -0.16 -22.65
CA GLU A 91 -19.73 -0.60 -22.56
C GLU A 91 -18.99 0.01 -21.36
N TRP A 92 -19.19 1.30 -21.12
CA TRP A 92 -18.54 2.06 -20.04
C TRP A 92 -19.02 1.68 -18.63
N GLU A 93 -20.19 1.05 -18.49
CA GLU A 93 -20.72 0.53 -17.22
C GLU A 93 -20.16 -0.87 -16.89
N LEU A 94 -19.57 -1.56 -17.87
CA LEU A 94 -19.06 -2.91 -17.69
C LEU A 94 -17.74 -2.93 -16.89
N ASN A 95 -17.72 -3.75 -15.86
CA ASN A 95 -16.50 -4.15 -15.17
C ASN A 95 -16.02 -5.51 -15.72
N ALA A 96 -14.72 -5.68 -15.85
CA ALA A 96 -14.10 -6.97 -16.12
C ALA A 96 -14.10 -7.81 -14.83
N GLY A 97 -15.19 -8.56 -14.61
CA GLY A 97 -15.39 -9.38 -13.41
C GLY A 97 -14.77 -10.76 -13.55
N HIS A 98 -14.01 -11.18 -12.54
CA HIS A 98 -13.40 -12.51 -12.49
C HIS A 98 -14.37 -13.54 -11.90
N PHE A 99 -14.53 -14.69 -12.56
CA PHE A 99 -15.26 -15.82 -11.99
C PHE A 99 -14.52 -16.43 -10.79
N HIS A 100 -13.29 -16.83 -10.96
CA HIS A 100 -12.38 -17.16 -9.86
C HIS A 100 -11.49 -15.97 -9.57
N SER A 101 -11.51 -15.50 -8.32
CA SER A 101 -10.79 -14.28 -7.95
C SER A 101 -9.27 -14.42 -8.17
N ARG A 102 -8.64 -13.32 -8.58
CA ARG A 102 -7.17 -13.26 -8.80
C ARG A 102 -6.34 -13.60 -7.57
N ASN A 103 -6.88 -13.40 -6.36
CA ASN A 103 -6.21 -13.76 -5.12
C ASN A 103 -6.28 -15.25 -4.83
N GLN A 104 -7.38 -15.91 -5.24
CA GLN A 104 -7.56 -17.36 -5.06
C GLN A 104 -6.86 -18.18 -6.12
N CYS A 105 -6.71 -17.64 -7.34
CA CYS A 105 -6.02 -18.31 -8.45
C CYS A 105 -5.25 -17.28 -9.31
N PRO A 106 -4.00 -16.93 -8.95
CA PRO A 106 -3.18 -15.98 -9.70
C PRO A 106 -2.97 -16.37 -11.16
N LYS A 107 -2.94 -17.66 -11.50
CA LYS A 107 -2.81 -18.17 -12.88
C LYS A 107 -3.94 -17.72 -13.78
N LEU A 108 -5.16 -17.59 -13.23
CA LEU A 108 -6.35 -17.18 -13.98
C LEU A 108 -6.54 -15.66 -14.01
N ARG A 109 -5.58 -14.88 -13.49
CA ARG A 109 -5.69 -13.43 -13.37
C ARG A 109 -5.94 -12.73 -14.70
N TYR A 110 -5.30 -13.21 -15.77
CA TYR A 110 -5.37 -12.64 -17.10
C TYR A 110 -6.06 -13.56 -18.12
N ASP A 111 -6.64 -14.66 -17.64
CA ASP A 111 -7.31 -15.62 -18.47
C ASP A 111 -8.68 -15.10 -18.92
N LEU A 112 -8.87 -14.92 -20.23
CA LEU A 112 -10.09 -14.37 -20.82
C LEU A 112 -11.33 -15.27 -20.63
N ASP A 113 -11.15 -16.58 -20.36
CA ASP A 113 -12.24 -17.47 -20.01
C ASP A 113 -12.72 -17.27 -18.56
N ASN A 114 -11.87 -16.72 -17.72
CA ASN A 114 -12.17 -16.40 -16.34
C ASN A 114 -12.73 -14.98 -16.13
N ILE A 115 -12.71 -14.12 -17.17
CA ILE A 115 -13.04 -12.71 -17.01
C ILE A 115 -14.13 -12.30 -18.02
N HIS A 116 -15.26 -11.81 -17.52
CA HIS A 116 -16.39 -11.38 -18.37
C HIS A 116 -17.01 -10.07 -17.88
N GLY A 117 -17.79 -9.44 -18.78
CA GLY A 117 -18.50 -8.20 -18.49
C GLY A 117 -19.54 -8.39 -17.41
N GLN A 118 -19.40 -7.62 -16.32
CA GLN A 118 -20.26 -7.67 -15.14
C GLN A 118 -20.61 -6.26 -14.67
N CYS A 119 -21.83 -6.03 -14.17
CA CYS A 119 -22.18 -4.74 -13.57
C CYS A 119 -21.44 -4.53 -12.23
N SER A 120 -21.25 -3.27 -11.83
CA SER A 120 -20.52 -2.93 -10.61
C SER A 120 -21.15 -3.57 -9.36
N GLY A 121 -22.49 -3.60 -9.29
CA GLY A 121 -23.21 -4.21 -8.17
C GLY A 121 -22.99 -5.72 -8.05
N CYS A 122 -23.01 -6.46 -9.16
CA CYS A 122 -22.69 -7.89 -9.14
C CYS A 122 -21.20 -8.14 -8.87
N ASN A 123 -20.32 -7.35 -9.48
CA ASN A 123 -18.88 -7.52 -9.30
C ASN A 123 -18.44 -7.27 -7.84
N SER A 124 -19.02 -6.27 -7.16
CA SER A 124 -18.71 -6.00 -5.75
C SER A 124 -19.23 -7.07 -4.80
N LYS A 125 -20.37 -7.70 -5.13
CA LYS A 125 -21.03 -8.67 -4.24
C LYS A 125 -20.71 -10.14 -4.58
N MET A 126 -19.71 -10.42 -5.40
CA MET A 126 -19.34 -11.80 -5.81
C MET A 126 -19.07 -12.73 -4.62
N THR A 127 -18.60 -12.20 -3.48
CA THR A 127 -18.28 -12.98 -2.28
C THR A 127 -19.37 -12.91 -1.20
N GLU A 128 -20.30 -11.95 -1.32
CA GLU A 128 -21.30 -11.65 -0.30
C GLU A 128 -22.63 -12.36 -0.59
N ASP A 129 -23.01 -12.42 -1.88
CA ASP A 129 -24.28 -13.03 -2.31
C ASP A 129 -24.01 -14.29 -3.14
N PRO A 130 -24.33 -15.50 -2.61
CA PRO A 130 -24.06 -16.76 -3.30
C PRO A 130 -24.85 -16.93 -4.62
N LYS A 131 -25.91 -16.18 -4.85
CA LYS A 131 -26.67 -16.20 -6.11
C LYS A 131 -25.86 -15.62 -7.27
N ILE A 132 -25.00 -14.66 -6.99
CA ILE A 132 -24.21 -13.97 -8.03
C ILE A 132 -23.22 -14.93 -8.69
N PRO A 133 -22.33 -15.62 -7.98
CA PRO A 133 -21.42 -16.58 -8.61
C PRO A 133 -22.16 -17.80 -9.19
N ALA A 134 -23.28 -18.22 -8.63
CA ALA A 134 -24.10 -19.29 -9.19
C ALA A 134 -24.66 -18.92 -10.57
N ASN A 135 -25.25 -17.72 -10.70
CA ASN A 135 -25.72 -17.20 -11.99
C ASN A 135 -24.57 -16.93 -12.96
N TYR A 136 -23.44 -16.41 -12.46
CA TYR A 136 -22.25 -16.26 -13.30
C TYR A 136 -21.85 -17.59 -13.92
N ARG A 137 -21.75 -18.65 -13.10
CA ARG A 137 -21.40 -20.00 -13.56
C ARG A 137 -22.37 -20.51 -14.63
N LYS A 138 -23.67 -20.38 -14.40
CA LYS A 138 -24.69 -20.80 -15.34
C LYS A 138 -24.48 -20.13 -16.70
N ASN A 139 -24.40 -18.81 -16.70
CA ASN A 139 -24.26 -18.04 -17.94
C ASN A 139 -22.86 -18.20 -18.57
N LEU A 140 -21.84 -18.52 -17.77
CA LEU A 140 -20.50 -18.84 -18.27
C LEU A 140 -20.51 -20.15 -19.07
N LEU A 141 -21.19 -21.17 -18.57
CA LEU A 141 -21.36 -22.44 -19.31
C LEU A 141 -21.99 -22.23 -20.67
N GLU A 142 -23.03 -21.36 -20.74
CA GLU A 142 -23.68 -21.00 -22.00
C GLU A 142 -22.77 -20.20 -22.95
N ARG A 143 -21.89 -19.36 -22.38
CA ARG A 143 -21.05 -18.39 -23.10
C ARG A 143 -19.78 -19.00 -23.69
N ILE A 144 -19.13 -19.90 -22.95
CA ILE A 144 -17.82 -20.48 -23.33
C ILE A 144 -17.81 -22.02 -23.39
N GLY A 145 -18.88 -22.68 -22.99
CA GLY A 145 -19.00 -24.14 -23.02
C GLY A 145 -18.41 -24.84 -21.79
N ALA A 146 -18.86 -26.07 -21.58
CA ALA A 146 -18.52 -26.87 -20.38
C ALA A 146 -17.02 -27.21 -20.27
N GLU A 147 -16.37 -27.49 -21.40
CA GLU A 147 -14.94 -27.86 -21.44
C GLU A 147 -14.05 -26.72 -20.91
N ARG A 148 -14.26 -25.49 -21.39
CA ARG A 148 -13.48 -24.31 -20.95
C ARG A 148 -13.76 -23.97 -19.50
N VAL A 149 -14.99 -24.13 -19.03
CA VAL A 149 -15.34 -23.97 -17.61
C VAL A 149 -14.65 -25.03 -16.76
N ALA A 150 -14.65 -26.29 -17.18
CA ALA A 150 -13.95 -27.38 -16.46
C ALA A 150 -12.43 -27.11 -16.35
N ARG A 151 -11.81 -26.56 -17.41
CA ARG A 151 -10.40 -26.17 -17.41
C ARG A 151 -10.11 -25.12 -16.32
N ILE A 152 -10.86 -24.02 -16.26
CA ILE A 152 -10.62 -22.98 -15.25
C ILE A 152 -10.95 -23.46 -13.84
N ASP A 153 -11.94 -24.33 -13.66
CA ASP A 153 -12.23 -24.98 -12.36
C ASP A 153 -11.09 -25.90 -11.93
N LEU A 154 -10.47 -26.62 -12.85
CA LEU A 154 -9.29 -27.47 -12.55
C LEU A 154 -8.10 -26.62 -12.10
N GLU A 155 -7.80 -25.54 -12.81
CA GLU A 155 -6.75 -24.61 -12.42
C GLU A 155 -7.02 -24.01 -11.02
N ARG A 156 -8.27 -23.68 -10.72
CA ARG A 156 -8.66 -23.19 -9.39
C ARG A 156 -8.44 -24.21 -8.29
N ARG A 157 -8.78 -25.49 -8.54
CA ARG A 157 -8.54 -26.60 -7.59
C ARG A 157 -7.06 -26.83 -7.34
N ASN A 158 -6.23 -26.66 -8.37
CA ASN A 158 -4.78 -26.88 -8.30
C ASN A 158 -4.03 -25.68 -7.70
N ALA A 159 -4.63 -24.50 -7.64
CA ALA A 159 -3.98 -23.29 -7.13
C ALA A 159 -3.54 -23.34 -5.65
N GLY A 160 -4.10 -24.27 -4.86
CA GLY A 160 -3.69 -24.50 -3.46
C GLY A 160 -2.78 -25.72 -3.26
N ARG A 161 -2.46 -26.46 -4.32
CA ARG A 161 -1.59 -27.65 -4.25
C ARG A 161 -0.17 -27.25 -4.62
N ILE A 162 0.74 -27.29 -3.67
CA ILE A 162 2.18 -27.30 -3.94
C ILE A 162 2.47 -28.66 -4.57
N LEU A 163 2.65 -28.72 -5.90
CA LEU A 163 3.13 -29.92 -6.55
C LEU A 163 4.57 -30.14 -6.08
N PRO A 164 4.95 -31.34 -5.60
CA PRO A 164 6.34 -31.63 -5.31
C PRO A 164 7.15 -31.41 -6.59
N ILE A 165 8.24 -30.68 -6.47
CA ILE A 165 9.21 -30.50 -7.55
C ILE A 165 9.93 -31.85 -7.66
N ASN A 166 9.70 -32.58 -8.75
CA ASN A 166 10.51 -33.76 -9.11
C ASN A 166 11.85 -33.29 -9.65
#